data_9904ecc4c134ebc3772d269c9371987c
#
_entry.id   9904ecc4c134ebc3772d269c9371987c
#
_cell.length_a   1.000
_cell.length_b   1.000
_cell.length_c   1.000
_cell.angle_alpha   90.00
_cell.angle_beta   90.00
_cell.angle_gamma   90.00
#
_symmetry.space_group_name_H-M   'P 1'
#
loop_
_entity.id
_entity.type
_entity.pdbx_description
1 polymer ?
#
loop_
_entity_poly.entity_id
_entity_poly.type
_entity_poly.pdbx_seq_one_letter_code
_entity_poly.pdbx_strand_id
1 'polypeptide(L)'
;VTTNKKEFLTFELGKEEYAVEILRVQEIRGWENPDPLPNVPSYVKGVVDLRGTIVPIIDLREKFKLKVSYDVTTVVVVVHVLTNQGERIMGLVVDSVSDVQQFDVANLQAAPDISASIDSQFILGLTTVFNSSAPQKDQQEAGVPKKGRMVIVIDIDKLASEGLIEDIEAADAHTVRGNG
;
A
#
# COMPACT_ATOMS: atom_id res chain seq x y z
N VAL A 1 -28.84 -0.32 -12.25
CA VAL A 1 -27.63 0.49 -12.41
C VAL A 1 -26.52 -0.12 -11.57
N THR A 2 -25.61 -0.78 -12.25
CA THR A 2 -24.43 -1.32 -11.59
C THR A 2 -23.48 -0.17 -11.29
N THR A 3 -23.36 0.13 -10.01
CA THR A 3 -22.34 1.08 -9.56
C THR A 3 -21.03 0.32 -9.43
N ASN A 4 -19.99 0.75 -10.13
CA ASN A 4 -18.64 0.19 -10.01
C ASN A 4 -17.89 0.78 -8.80
N LYS A 5 -18.62 1.23 -7.80
CA LYS A 5 -18.03 1.80 -6.59
C LYS A 5 -17.53 0.69 -5.70
N LYS A 6 -16.28 0.83 -5.27
CA LYS A 6 -15.64 -0.07 -4.31
C LYS A 6 -15.10 0.73 -3.15
N GLU A 7 -14.95 0.07 -2.02
CA GLU A 7 -14.38 0.70 -0.83
C GLU A 7 -12.87 0.45 -0.79
N PHE A 8 -12.14 1.49 -0.43
CA PHE A 8 -10.69 1.48 -0.36
C PHE A 8 -10.21 2.00 0.99
N LEU A 9 -9.18 1.39 1.50
CA LEU A 9 -8.45 1.91 2.65
C LEU A 9 -7.42 2.90 2.13
N THR A 10 -7.44 4.14 2.62
CA THR A 10 -6.45 5.14 2.26
C THR A 10 -5.38 5.23 3.34
N PHE A 11 -4.14 5.42 2.91
CA PHE A 11 -2.99 5.50 3.79
C PHE A 11 -1.97 6.47 3.21
N GLU A 12 -1.08 6.95 4.05
CA GLU A 12 -0.08 7.92 3.65
C GLU A 12 1.29 7.29 3.48
N LEU A 13 1.97 7.67 2.39
CA LEU A 13 3.37 7.37 2.15
C LEU A 13 4.06 8.67 1.74
N GLY A 14 4.94 9.17 2.60
CA GLY A 14 5.55 10.47 2.38
C GLY A 14 4.48 11.55 2.45
N LYS A 15 4.38 12.33 1.39
CA LYS A 15 3.38 13.40 1.29
C LYS A 15 2.18 13.04 0.42
N GLU A 16 2.14 11.80 -0.06
CA GLU A 16 1.11 11.35 -0.98
C GLU A 16 0.16 10.38 -0.30
N GLU A 17 -1.08 10.37 -0.76
CA GLU A 17 -2.10 9.46 -0.26
C GLU A 17 -2.35 8.36 -1.26
N TYR A 18 -2.39 7.13 -0.76
CA TYR A 18 -2.55 5.92 -1.55
C TYR A 18 -3.79 5.16 -1.09
N ALA A 19 -4.28 4.26 -1.92
CA ALA A 19 -5.45 3.46 -1.58
C ALA A 19 -5.29 2.02 -2.06
N VAL A 20 -5.84 1.11 -1.28
CA VAL A 20 -5.92 -0.31 -1.61
C VAL A 20 -7.33 -0.81 -1.31
N GLU A 21 -7.86 -1.74 -2.10
CA GLU A 21 -9.19 -2.29 -1.87
C GLU A 21 -9.33 -2.83 -0.47
N ILE A 22 -10.40 -2.43 0.24
CA ILE A 22 -10.62 -2.83 1.63
C ILE A 22 -10.78 -4.35 1.76
N LEU A 23 -11.32 -5.02 0.76
CA LEU A 23 -11.48 -6.48 0.77
C LEU A 23 -10.15 -7.23 0.74
N ARG A 24 -9.07 -6.56 0.34
CA ARG A 24 -7.73 -7.13 0.38
C ARG A 24 -7.08 -6.98 1.74
N VAL A 25 -7.60 -6.12 2.60
CA VAL A 25 -7.01 -5.84 3.91
C VAL A 25 -7.51 -6.87 4.91
N GLN A 26 -6.59 -7.63 5.50
CA GLN A 26 -6.91 -8.61 6.54
C GLN A 26 -6.96 -7.93 7.90
N GLU A 27 -5.95 -7.13 8.22
CA GLU A 27 -5.88 -6.41 9.49
C GLU A 27 -4.86 -5.27 9.39
N ILE A 28 -4.91 -4.37 10.37
CA ILE A 28 -3.96 -3.27 10.51
C ILE A 28 -3.32 -3.43 11.87
N ARG A 29 -1.98 -3.40 11.92
CA ARG A 29 -1.21 -3.59 13.14
C ARG A 29 -0.25 -2.42 13.36
N GLY A 30 0.04 -2.12 14.62
CA GLY A 30 1.13 -1.20 14.93
C GLY A 30 2.47 -1.77 14.51
N TRP A 31 3.43 -0.90 14.25
CA TRP A 31 4.77 -1.33 13.86
C TRP A 31 5.45 -2.08 15.01
N GLU A 32 5.98 -3.24 14.69
CA GLU A 32 6.86 -4.02 15.57
C GLU A 32 8.03 -4.53 14.73
N ASN A 33 9.19 -4.66 15.33
CA ASN A 33 10.36 -5.16 14.61
C ASN A 33 10.13 -6.59 14.17
N PRO A 34 10.13 -6.89 12.87
CA PRO A 34 10.00 -8.26 12.39
C PRO A 34 11.32 -9.03 12.54
N ASP A 35 11.24 -10.35 12.44
CA ASP A 35 12.42 -11.21 12.40
C ASP A 35 13.11 -11.04 11.05
N PRO A 36 14.37 -10.62 10.99
CA PRO A 36 15.02 -10.34 9.71
C PRO A 36 15.26 -11.61 8.90
N LEU A 37 15.25 -11.45 7.57
CA LEU A 37 15.62 -12.50 6.63
C LEU A 37 16.97 -12.17 6.00
N PRO A 38 17.81 -13.19 5.73
CA PRO A 38 19.08 -12.95 5.05
C PRO A 38 18.88 -12.75 3.55
N ASN A 39 19.76 -11.95 2.94
CA ASN A 39 19.86 -11.79 1.48
C ASN A 39 18.59 -11.31 0.80
N VAL A 40 17.81 -10.47 1.49
CA VAL A 40 16.61 -9.86 0.91
C VAL A 40 16.88 -8.39 0.58
N PRO A 41 16.12 -7.80 -0.35
CA PRO A 41 16.23 -6.35 -0.59
C PRO A 41 15.96 -5.55 0.68
N SER A 42 16.50 -4.33 0.74
CA SER A 42 16.38 -3.48 1.94
C SER A 42 14.93 -3.17 2.33
N TYR A 43 14.02 -3.17 1.37
CA TYR A 43 12.61 -2.91 1.67
C TYR A 43 11.89 -4.10 2.32
N VAL A 44 12.49 -5.28 2.29
CA VAL A 44 11.96 -6.45 3.00
C VAL A 44 12.54 -6.44 4.41
N LYS A 45 11.70 -6.11 5.40
CA LYS A 45 12.15 -5.93 6.78
C LYS A 45 12.28 -7.26 7.55
N GLY A 46 11.64 -8.30 7.05
CA GLY A 46 11.66 -9.61 7.67
C GLY A 46 10.30 -10.26 7.64
N VAL A 47 10.04 -11.11 8.61
CA VAL A 47 8.77 -11.82 8.72
C VAL A 47 8.23 -11.71 10.14
N VAL A 48 6.89 -11.80 10.26
CA VAL A 48 6.22 -11.93 11.54
C VAL A 48 5.32 -13.17 11.51
N ASP A 49 5.12 -13.76 12.67
CA ASP A 49 4.20 -14.88 12.83
C ASP A 49 2.84 -14.32 13.24
N LEU A 50 1.85 -14.47 12.36
CA LEU A 50 0.47 -14.08 12.63
C LEU A 50 -0.36 -15.35 12.81
N ARG A 51 -0.54 -15.75 14.06
CA ARG A 51 -1.38 -16.91 14.42
C ARG A 51 -1.00 -18.16 13.62
N GLY A 52 0.29 -18.42 13.54
CA GLY A 52 0.84 -19.59 12.84
C GLY A 52 1.15 -19.38 11.36
N THR A 53 0.81 -18.22 10.81
CA THR A 53 1.14 -17.88 9.43
C THR A 53 2.32 -16.94 9.40
N ILE A 54 3.35 -17.29 8.65
CA ILE A 54 4.53 -16.43 8.47
C ILE A 54 4.23 -15.42 7.39
N VAL A 55 4.30 -14.14 7.76
CA VAL A 55 3.95 -13.02 6.87
C VAL A 55 5.17 -12.15 6.63
N PRO A 56 5.61 -11.99 5.37
CA PRO A 56 6.71 -11.07 5.06
C PRO A 56 6.27 -9.63 5.24
N ILE A 57 7.17 -8.81 5.75
CA ILE A 57 6.93 -7.39 6.02
C ILE A 57 7.72 -6.55 5.04
N ILE A 58 7.02 -5.78 4.24
CA ILE A 58 7.56 -4.94 3.19
C ILE A 58 7.38 -3.48 3.58
N ASP A 59 8.47 -2.72 3.61
CA ASP A 59 8.36 -1.29 3.84
C ASP A 59 8.15 -0.59 2.50
N LEU A 60 6.93 -0.15 2.25
CA LEU A 60 6.59 0.53 1.00
C LEU A 60 7.36 1.83 0.83
N ARG A 61 7.72 2.50 1.93
CA ARG A 61 8.48 3.74 1.86
C ARG A 61 9.87 3.49 1.27
N GLU A 62 10.53 2.40 1.68
CA GLU A 62 11.82 2.03 1.10
C GLU A 62 11.66 1.52 -0.32
N LYS A 63 10.62 0.74 -0.60
CA LYS A 63 10.36 0.24 -1.94
C LYS A 63 10.21 1.39 -2.95
N PHE A 64 9.56 2.47 -2.54
CA PHE A 64 9.33 3.64 -3.38
C PHE A 64 10.40 4.73 -3.19
N LYS A 65 11.46 4.41 -2.45
CA LYS A 65 12.61 5.31 -2.22
C LYS A 65 12.22 6.61 -1.52
N LEU A 66 11.31 6.52 -0.58
CA LEU A 66 10.87 7.63 0.24
C LEU A 66 11.67 7.65 1.55
N LYS A 67 11.59 8.76 2.27
CA LYS A 67 12.20 8.87 3.58
C LYS A 67 11.48 7.98 4.59
N VAL A 68 12.23 7.18 5.33
CA VAL A 68 11.70 6.24 6.31
C VAL A 68 11.87 6.78 7.71
N SER A 69 10.79 6.78 8.49
CA SER A 69 10.83 7.02 9.92
C SER A 69 9.82 6.10 10.61
N TYR A 70 10.13 5.69 11.83
CA TYR A 70 9.25 4.85 12.62
C TYR A 70 8.78 5.64 13.83
N ASP A 71 7.49 5.90 13.92
CA ASP A 71 6.89 6.66 15.00
C ASP A 71 5.57 6.00 15.42
N VAL A 72 4.80 6.68 16.28
CA VAL A 72 3.56 6.10 16.82
C VAL A 72 2.47 5.90 15.79
N THR A 73 2.56 6.56 14.63
CA THR A 73 1.58 6.42 13.56
C THR A 73 1.96 5.35 12.55
N THR A 74 3.21 4.88 12.56
CA THR A 74 3.67 3.85 11.63
C THR A 74 2.92 2.54 11.89
N VAL A 75 2.29 2.03 10.84
CA VAL A 75 1.46 0.84 10.93
C VAL A 75 1.78 -0.14 9.82
N VAL A 76 1.39 -1.39 10.02
CA VAL A 76 1.51 -2.45 9.04
C VAL A 76 0.10 -2.83 8.58
N VAL A 77 -0.14 -2.68 7.29
CA VAL A 77 -1.40 -3.11 6.67
C VAL A 77 -1.19 -4.50 6.12
N VAL A 78 -1.86 -5.50 6.70
CA VAL A 78 -1.73 -6.89 6.28
C VAL A 78 -2.77 -7.14 5.19
N VAL A 79 -2.30 -7.58 4.03
CA VAL A 79 -3.14 -7.71 2.84
C VAL A 79 -3.02 -9.10 2.22
N HIS A 80 -4.10 -9.51 1.55
CA HIS A 80 -4.12 -10.68 0.68
C HIS A 80 -3.80 -10.24 -0.75
N VAL A 81 -2.90 -10.95 -1.40
CA VAL A 81 -2.51 -10.67 -2.77
C VAL A 81 -2.61 -11.94 -3.60
N LEU A 82 -2.91 -11.78 -4.88
CA LEU A 82 -2.96 -12.88 -5.84
C LEU A 82 -1.69 -12.83 -6.69
N THR A 83 -0.95 -13.93 -6.66
CA THR A 83 0.29 -14.05 -7.43
C THR A 83 0.18 -15.24 -8.39
N ASN A 84 1.17 -15.40 -9.26
CA ASN A 84 1.25 -16.54 -10.16
C ASN A 84 1.34 -17.88 -9.42
N GLN A 85 1.71 -17.84 -8.16
CA GLN A 85 1.85 -19.02 -7.31
C GLN A 85 0.67 -19.18 -6.34
N GLY A 86 -0.41 -18.43 -6.54
CA GLY A 86 -1.60 -18.46 -5.72
C GLY A 86 -1.71 -17.28 -4.78
N GLU A 87 -2.60 -17.41 -3.80
CA GLU A 87 -2.84 -16.36 -2.83
C GLU A 87 -1.71 -16.30 -1.80
N ARG A 88 -1.29 -15.09 -1.47
CA ARG A 88 -0.25 -14.83 -0.47
C ARG A 88 -0.73 -13.74 0.47
N ILE A 89 -0.14 -13.69 1.66
CA ILE A 89 -0.38 -12.65 2.64
C ILE A 89 0.93 -11.90 2.85
N MET A 90 0.88 -10.58 2.89
CA MET A 90 2.05 -9.75 3.17
C MET A 90 1.65 -8.53 3.99
N GLY A 91 2.58 -8.00 4.75
CA GLY A 91 2.39 -6.79 5.53
C GLY A 91 3.09 -5.62 4.86
N LEU A 92 2.37 -4.52 4.68
CA LEU A 92 2.90 -3.31 4.07
C LEU A 92 3.07 -2.23 5.13
N VAL A 93 4.29 -1.75 5.32
CA VAL A 93 4.56 -0.68 6.28
C VAL A 93 4.28 0.66 5.62
N VAL A 94 3.44 1.45 6.26
CA VAL A 94 3.02 2.77 5.77
C VAL A 94 3.17 3.79 6.90
N ASP A 95 3.20 5.07 6.54
CA ASP A 95 3.37 6.15 7.53
C ASP A 95 2.17 6.26 8.46
N SER A 96 0.98 6.15 7.91
CA SER A 96 -0.26 6.18 8.70
C SER A 96 -1.42 5.72 7.83
N VAL A 97 -2.49 5.28 8.48
CA VAL A 97 -3.75 4.95 7.83
C VAL A 97 -4.70 6.13 8.01
N SER A 98 -5.36 6.54 6.94
CA SER A 98 -6.24 7.71 6.97
C SER A 98 -7.70 7.32 7.18
N ASP A 99 -8.32 6.66 6.19
CA ASP A 99 -9.76 6.43 6.24
C ASP A 99 -10.16 5.35 5.23
N VAL A 100 -11.43 4.98 5.25
CA VAL A 100 -12.04 4.14 4.20
C VAL A 100 -12.86 5.06 3.30
N GLN A 101 -12.57 5.03 2.01
CA GLN A 101 -13.23 5.87 1.02
C GLN A 101 -13.84 5.00 -0.07
N GLN A 102 -14.90 5.49 -0.67
CA GLN A 102 -15.56 4.82 -1.77
C GLN A 102 -15.20 5.52 -3.09
N PHE A 103 -14.65 4.76 -4.03
CA PHE A 103 -14.29 5.29 -5.34
C PHE A 103 -15.00 4.51 -6.45
N ASP A 104 -15.33 5.21 -7.52
CA ASP A 104 -15.81 4.58 -8.74
C ASP A 104 -14.61 4.14 -9.58
N VAL A 105 -14.38 2.83 -9.66
CA VAL A 105 -13.21 2.29 -10.38
C VAL A 105 -13.29 2.54 -11.88
N ALA A 106 -14.50 2.78 -12.42
CA ALA A 106 -14.65 3.11 -13.82
C ALA A 106 -14.18 4.54 -14.14
N ASN A 107 -14.07 5.40 -13.15
CA ASN A 107 -13.69 6.80 -13.31
C ASN A 107 -12.27 7.11 -12.84
N LEU A 108 -11.44 6.09 -12.60
CA LEU A 108 -10.04 6.31 -12.26
C LEU A 108 -9.31 6.88 -13.47
N GLN A 109 -8.53 7.92 -13.24
CA GLN A 109 -7.72 8.55 -14.28
C GLN A 109 -6.39 7.82 -14.42
N ALA A 110 -5.90 7.74 -15.66
CA ALA A 110 -4.59 7.13 -15.90
C ALA A 110 -3.48 7.94 -15.20
N ALA A 111 -2.49 7.22 -14.67
CA ALA A 111 -1.37 7.87 -14.00
C ALA A 111 -0.49 8.60 -15.02
N PRO A 112 -0.27 9.91 -14.85
CA PRO A 112 0.73 10.60 -15.67
C PRO A 112 2.14 10.19 -15.24
N ASP A 113 3.09 10.27 -16.16
CA ASP A 113 4.49 9.89 -15.92
C ASP A 113 5.25 10.89 -15.03
N ILE A 114 4.56 11.61 -14.17
CA ILE A 114 5.17 12.62 -13.31
C ILE A 114 5.35 12.20 -11.87
N SER A 115 4.91 11.00 -11.49
CA SER A 115 5.17 10.52 -10.15
C SER A 115 6.57 9.91 -10.11
N ALA A 116 7.50 10.58 -9.45
CA ALA A 116 8.85 10.09 -9.28
C ALA A 116 8.95 9.01 -8.19
N SER A 117 7.94 8.89 -7.36
CA SER A 117 7.98 8.04 -6.16
C SER A 117 7.60 6.60 -6.43
N ILE A 118 6.70 6.35 -7.37
CA ILE A 118 6.20 5.01 -7.65
C ILE A 118 6.14 4.76 -9.15
N ASP A 119 6.55 3.56 -9.56
CA ASP A 119 6.46 3.15 -10.95
C ASP A 119 4.99 3.05 -11.36
N SER A 120 4.65 3.68 -12.50
CA SER A 120 3.28 3.73 -12.99
C SER A 120 2.66 2.34 -13.25
N GLN A 121 3.48 1.31 -13.44
CA GLN A 121 2.96 -0.05 -13.61
C GLN A 121 2.21 -0.57 -12.39
N PHE A 122 2.49 -0.05 -11.20
CA PHE A 122 1.84 -0.46 -9.96
C PHE A 122 0.63 0.40 -9.61
N ILE A 123 0.27 1.33 -10.46
CA ILE A 123 -0.85 2.25 -10.23
C ILE A 123 -2.05 1.82 -11.08
N LEU A 124 -3.18 1.53 -10.43
CA LEU A 124 -4.45 1.30 -11.14
C LEU A 124 -5.00 2.58 -11.73
N GLY A 125 -4.85 3.68 -11.02
CA GLY A 125 -5.32 4.97 -11.46
C GLY A 125 -5.29 5.99 -10.34
N LEU A 126 -5.69 7.20 -10.68
CA LEU A 126 -5.75 8.32 -9.76
C LEU A 126 -7.19 8.77 -9.58
N THR A 127 -7.54 9.21 -8.39
CA THR A 127 -8.83 9.82 -8.14
C THR A 127 -8.66 10.99 -7.20
N THR A 128 -9.67 11.87 -7.15
CA THR A 128 -9.67 13.02 -6.26
C THR A 128 -10.76 12.84 -5.23
N VAL A 129 -10.41 13.00 -3.97
CA VAL A 129 -11.33 12.91 -2.85
C VAL A 129 -11.56 14.31 -2.31
N PHE A 130 -12.83 14.69 -2.19
CA PHE A 130 -13.21 15.95 -1.58
C PHE A 130 -13.59 15.68 -0.13
N ASN A 131 -12.94 16.41 0.77
CA ASN A 131 -13.12 16.19 2.20
C ASN A 131 -14.46 16.78 2.65
N SER A 132 -15.47 15.93 2.83
CA SER A 132 -16.80 16.34 3.25
C SER A 132 -16.84 16.78 4.71
N SER A 133 -15.79 16.51 5.50
CA SER A 133 -15.69 16.91 6.89
C SER A 133 -14.97 18.24 7.09
N ALA A 134 -14.58 18.92 6.00
CA ALA A 134 -13.97 20.23 6.09
C ALA A 134 -14.99 21.22 6.71
N PRO A 135 -14.54 22.12 7.62
CA PRO A 135 -15.44 23.09 8.22
C PRO A 135 -16.16 23.91 7.16
N GLN A 136 -17.45 24.15 7.34
CA GLN A 136 -18.25 24.88 6.37
C GLN A 136 -17.72 26.28 6.03
N LYS A 137 -16.90 26.83 6.91
CA LYS A 137 -16.26 28.13 6.68
C LYS A 137 -15.37 28.13 5.44
N ASP A 138 -14.73 27.01 5.13
CA ASP A 138 -13.88 26.90 3.96
C ASP A 138 -14.68 26.73 2.67
N GLN A 139 -15.97 26.40 2.79
CA GLN A 139 -16.85 26.25 1.65
C GLN A 139 -17.52 27.57 1.24
N GLN A 140 -17.44 28.58 2.09
CA GLN A 140 -18.18 29.84 1.89
C GLN A 140 -17.35 30.94 1.23
N GLU A 141 -16.07 30.72 0.99
CA GLU A 141 -15.30 31.66 0.20
C GLU A 141 -15.68 31.50 -1.26
N ALA A 142 -16.56 32.38 -1.70
CA ALA A 142 -17.08 32.37 -3.07
C ALA A 142 -15.93 32.48 -4.07
N GLY A 143 -15.80 31.50 -4.96
CA GLY A 143 -14.82 31.55 -6.01
C GLY A 143 -13.57 30.68 -5.79
N VAL A 144 -13.41 30.06 -4.62
CA VAL A 144 -12.31 29.13 -4.40
C VAL A 144 -12.79 27.71 -4.72
N PRO A 145 -12.20 27.05 -5.74
CA PRO A 145 -12.59 25.67 -6.03
C PRO A 145 -12.24 24.77 -4.84
N LYS A 146 -13.10 23.80 -4.56
CA LYS A 146 -12.83 22.78 -3.55
C LYS A 146 -11.51 22.09 -3.89
N LYS A 147 -10.52 22.21 -3.01
CA LYS A 147 -9.28 21.46 -3.19
C LYS A 147 -9.52 20.03 -2.80
N GLY A 148 -9.57 19.17 -3.80
CA GLY A 148 -9.58 17.74 -3.58
C GLY A 148 -8.17 17.23 -3.28
N ARG A 149 -8.10 16.13 -2.55
CA ARG A 149 -6.85 15.41 -2.36
C ARG A 149 -6.74 14.37 -3.46
N MET A 150 -5.59 14.30 -4.09
CA MET A 150 -5.31 13.25 -5.05
C MET A 150 -4.96 11.97 -4.31
N VAL A 151 -5.61 10.88 -4.69
CA VAL A 151 -5.35 9.55 -4.12
C VAL A 151 -4.89 8.63 -5.24
N ILE A 152 -3.79 7.92 -4.97
CA ILE A 152 -3.19 6.98 -5.92
C ILE A 152 -3.66 5.58 -5.56
N VAL A 153 -4.42 4.95 -6.45
CA VAL A 153 -4.94 3.59 -6.23
C VAL A 153 -3.91 2.58 -6.72
N ILE A 154 -3.45 1.73 -5.82
CA ILE A 154 -2.37 0.77 -6.10
C ILE A 154 -2.93 -0.56 -6.57
N ASP A 155 -2.29 -1.14 -7.60
CA ASP A 155 -2.50 -2.52 -8.00
C ASP A 155 -1.61 -3.41 -7.13
N ILE A 156 -2.18 -3.90 -6.05
CA ILE A 156 -1.43 -4.64 -5.05
C ILE A 156 -0.99 -6.02 -5.55
N ASP A 157 -1.77 -6.64 -6.41
CA ASP A 157 -1.41 -7.94 -7.00
C ASP A 157 -0.20 -7.81 -7.91
N LYS A 158 -0.18 -6.75 -8.71
CA LYS A 158 0.94 -6.49 -9.60
C LYS A 158 2.21 -6.12 -8.83
N LEU A 159 2.06 -5.32 -7.79
CA LEU A 159 3.17 -4.98 -6.90
C LEU A 159 3.78 -6.24 -6.27
N ALA A 160 2.95 -7.16 -5.83
CA ALA A 160 3.40 -8.42 -5.24
C ALA A 160 4.04 -9.35 -6.29
N SER A 161 3.43 -9.45 -7.47
CA SER A 161 3.87 -10.39 -8.53
C SER A 161 5.17 -9.97 -9.19
N GLU A 162 5.41 -8.66 -9.33
CA GLU A 162 6.56 -8.17 -10.10
C GLU A 162 7.70 -7.71 -9.20
N GLY A 163 8.19 -8.58 -8.35
CA GLY A 163 9.44 -8.40 -7.65
C GLY A 163 9.43 -8.54 -6.15
N LEU A 164 8.31 -8.42 -5.46
CA LEU A 164 8.32 -8.52 -4.00
C LEU A 164 8.35 -9.97 -3.52
N ILE A 165 7.36 -10.77 -3.92
CA ILE A 165 7.26 -12.14 -3.44
C ILE A 165 8.29 -13.03 -4.11
N GLU A 166 8.54 -12.82 -5.40
CA GLU A 166 9.58 -13.58 -6.12
C GLU A 166 10.96 -13.36 -5.51
N ASP A 167 11.29 -12.13 -5.14
CA ASP A 167 12.56 -11.83 -4.47
C ASP A 167 12.66 -12.51 -3.11
N ILE A 168 11.57 -12.55 -2.36
CA ILE A 168 11.51 -13.20 -1.06
C ILE A 168 11.65 -14.72 -1.20
N GLU A 169 10.92 -15.32 -2.13
CA GLU A 169 10.98 -16.75 -2.38
C GLU A 169 12.34 -17.19 -2.91
N ALA A 170 12.96 -16.38 -3.78
CA ALA A 170 14.31 -16.65 -4.25
C ALA A 170 15.33 -16.62 -3.10
N ALA A 171 15.18 -15.69 -2.16
CA ALA A 171 16.03 -15.62 -0.97
C ALA A 171 15.84 -16.85 -0.08
N ASP A 172 14.61 -17.29 0.15
CA ASP A 172 14.31 -18.49 0.93
C ASP A 172 14.87 -19.75 0.27
N ALA A 173 14.68 -19.90 -1.04
CA ALA A 173 15.21 -21.03 -1.78
C ALA A 173 16.74 -21.07 -1.75
N HIS A 174 17.39 -19.92 -1.82
CA HIS A 174 18.83 -19.80 -1.74
C HIS A 174 19.33 -20.18 -0.33
N THR A 175 18.60 -19.76 0.70
CA THR A 175 18.93 -20.09 2.09
C THR A 175 18.80 -21.58 2.36
N VAL A 176 17.75 -22.21 1.85
CA VAL A 176 17.53 -23.66 1.98
C VAL A 176 18.64 -24.43 1.27
N ARG A 177 19.08 -23.99 0.10
CA ARG A 177 20.18 -24.63 -0.64
C ARG A 177 21.52 -24.46 0.08
N GLY A 178 21.69 -23.37 0.81
CA GLY A 178 22.90 -23.12 1.56
C GLY A 178 23.09 -24.02 2.77
N ASN A 179 22.03 -24.68 3.22
CA ASN A 179 22.04 -25.57 4.38
C ASN A 179 22.04 -27.06 3.99
N GLY A 180 22.07 -27.34 2.71
CA GLY A 180 22.07 -28.71 2.22
C GLY A 180 23.43 -29.24 1.83
#